data_d06c019ca7b90342d81df35571d2b037
#
_entry.id   d06c019ca7b90342d81df35571d2b037
#
_cell.length_a   1.000
_cell.length_b   1.000
_cell.length_c   1.000
_cell.angle_alpha   90.00
_cell.angle_beta   90.00
_cell.angle_gamma   90.00
#
_symmetry.space_group_name_H-M   'P 1'
#
loop_
_entity.id
_entity.type
_entity.pdbx_description
1 polymer ?
#
loop_
_entity_poly.entity_id
_entity_poly.type
_entity_poly.pdbx_seq_one_letter_code
_entity_poly.pdbx_strand_id
1 'polypeptide(L)'
;MSEQNYPLQSLKEGHWFKLICGASFQNLPAVRSLALAYTLAGVDCIDIAADPAVVIAAKEAIHVAMQIGRNFQRDCFTNRPQDSSIIQKPLLMVSLNDGEDPHFRKATFLPLNCPSDCPRPCEQVCPAGAIKSSGVIEDRCYGCGRCLPICPIQHISAHSYVSTAQAIAPLVLEMGIDAIEIHTQVGRLADFQR
;
A
#
# COMPACT_ATOMS: atom_id res chain seq x y z
N MET A 1 -13.96 3.94 29.24
CA MET A 1 -13.29 5.14 28.67
C MET A 1 -12.97 4.79 27.24
N SER A 2 -13.61 5.44 26.26
CA SER A 2 -13.36 5.24 24.84
C SER A 2 -11.87 5.50 24.58
N GLU A 3 -11.18 4.56 23.90
CA GLU A 3 -9.86 4.85 23.34
C GLU A 3 -10.00 6.13 22.52
N GLN A 4 -9.45 7.21 23.02
CA GLN A 4 -9.43 8.48 22.30
C GLN A 4 -8.71 8.21 20.99
N ASN A 5 -9.37 8.52 19.88
CA ASN A 5 -8.78 8.39 18.56
C ASN A 5 -7.68 9.47 18.43
N TYR A 6 -6.51 9.13 18.97
CA TYR A 6 -5.35 10.02 19.10
C TYR A 6 -4.99 10.72 17.78
N PRO A 7 -4.97 10.04 16.60
CA PRO A 7 -4.68 10.73 15.34
C PRO A 7 -5.67 11.85 15.01
N LEU A 8 -6.96 11.69 15.29
CA LEU A 8 -7.95 12.76 15.08
C LEU A 8 -7.81 13.90 16.10
N GLN A 9 -7.35 13.61 17.31
CA GLN A 9 -7.04 14.63 18.29
C GLN A 9 -5.83 15.46 17.85
N SER A 10 -4.76 14.80 17.40
CA SER A 10 -3.56 15.43 16.82
C SER A 10 -3.91 16.37 15.66
N LEU A 11 -4.84 15.94 14.77
CA LEU A 11 -5.34 16.78 13.69
C LEU A 11 -6.05 18.05 14.20
N LYS A 12 -6.91 17.92 15.21
CA LYS A 12 -7.63 19.06 15.79
C LYS A 12 -6.71 20.05 16.48
N GLU A 13 -5.64 19.57 17.09
CA GLU A 13 -4.66 20.35 17.82
C GLU A 13 -3.54 20.92 16.93
N GLY A 14 -3.51 20.58 15.64
CA GLY A 14 -2.51 21.07 14.70
C GLY A 14 -1.15 20.38 14.81
N HIS A 15 -1.09 19.20 15.39
CA HIS A 15 0.12 18.38 15.54
C HIS A 15 0.18 17.20 14.55
N TRP A 16 -0.78 17.15 13.62
CA TRP A 16 -0.91 16.07 12.65
C TRP A 16 0.34 15.84 11.81
N PHE A 17 0.82 14.60 11.81
CA PHE A 17 1.92 14.17 10.99
C PHE A 17 1.50 13.00 10.09
N LYS A 18 1.55 13.20 8.77
CA LYS A 18 1.21 12.21 7.76
C LYS A 18 2.46 11.76 7.00
N LEU A 19 2.72 10.44 6.96
CA LEU A 19 3.67 9.85 6.02
C LEU A 19 2.98 9.71 4.67
N ILE A 20 3.56 10.28 3.61
CA ILE A 20 3.08 10.15 2.24
C ILE A 20 3.99 9.19 1.49
N CYS A 21 3.48 8.01 1.15
CA CYS A 21 4.13 7.09 0.20
C CYS A 21 3.75 7.39 -1.25
N GLY A 22 2.65 8.14 -1.45
CA GLY A 22 2.16 8.58 -2.77
C GLY A 22 1.20 7.60 -3.44
N ALA A 23 0.30 8.16 -4.28
CA ALA A 23 -0.81 7.45 -4.92
C ALA A 23 -0.38 6.35 -5.91
N SER A 24 0.85 6.41 -6.41
CA SER A 24 1.40 5.45 -7.40
C SER A 24 2.58 4.64 -6.90
N PHE A 25 2.96 4.77 -5.62
CA PHE A 25 4.13 4.08 -5.09
C PHE A 25 3.80 2.65 -4.68
N GLN A 26 4.25 1.69 -5.47
CA GLN A 26 3.92 0.27 -5.34
C GLN A 26 5.13 -0.61 -4.95
N ASN A 27 6.24 -0.05 -4.50
CA ASN A 27 7.37 -0.83 -4.02
C ASN A 27 7.08 -1.41 -2.64
N LEU A 28 6.51 -2.63 -2.58
CA LEU A 28 6.09 -3.25 -1.33
C LEU A 28 7.18 -3.33 -0.24
N PRO A 29 8.44 -3.70 -0.54
CA PRO A 29 9.50 -3.69 0.47
C PRO A 29 9.72 -2.30 1.08
N ALA A 30 9.69 -1.24 0.27
CA ALA A 30 9.85 0.12 0.77
C ALA A 30 8.62 0.58 1.56
N VAL A 31 7.40 0.30 1.08
CA VAL A 31 6.15 0.59 1.81
C VAL A 31 6.16 -0.07 3.18
N ARG A 32 6.53 -1.37 3.26
CA ARG A 32 6.66 -2.09 4.54
C ARG A 32 7.64 -1.41 5.49
N SER A 33 8.84 -1.10 4.98
CA SER A 33 9.89 -0.49 5.81
C SER A 33 9.48 0.88 6.32
N LEU A 34 8.89 1.72 5.46
CA LEU A 34 8.40 3.04 5.82
C LEU A 34 7.24 2.96 6.81
N ALA A 35 6.22 2.14 6.52
CA ALA A 35 5.07 1.99 7.41
C ALA A 35 5.48 1.48 8.80
N LEU A 36 6.41 0.50 8.86
CA LEU A 36 6.96 0.00 10.12
C LEU A 36 7.68 1.12 10.89
N ALA A 37 8.65 1.77 10.26
CA ALA A 37 9.50 2.77 10.91
C ALA A 37 8.69 3.97 11.41
N TYR A 38 7.80 4.49 10.59
CA TYR A 38 7.00 5.66 10.94
C TYR A 38 5.89 5.34 11.96
N THR A 39 5.32 4.13 11.95
CA THR A 39 4.42 3.69 13.02
C THR A 39 5.16 3.66 14.37
N LEU A 40 6.39 3.11 14.40
CA LEU A 40 7.23 3.12 15.61
C LEU A 40 7.60 4.53 16.05
N ALA A 41 7.73 5.47 15.12
CA ALA A 41 8.01 6.87 15.39
C ALA A 41 6.77 7.68 15.82
N GLY A 42 5.56 7.09 15.78
CA GLY A 42 4.33 7.75 16.24
C GLY A 42 3.64 8.60 15.18
N VAL A 43 3.72 8.23 13.89
CA VAL A 43 2.98 8.90 12.81
C VAL A 43 1.47 8.80 13.04
N ASP A 44 0.72 9.87 12.73
CA ASP A 44 -0.73 9.89 12.86
C ASP A 44 -1.46 9.23 11.70
N CYS A 45 -0.89 9.31 10.48
CA CYS A 45 -1.50 8.77 9.28
C CYS A 45 -0.43 8.25 8.31
N ILE A 46 -0.73 7.14 7.66
CA ILE A 46 0.07 6.59 6.57
C ILE A 46 -0.77 6.59 5.31
N ASP A 47 -0.33 7.37 4.33
CA ASP A 47 -0.97 7.52 3.03
C ASP A 47 -0.23 6.68 1.99
N ILE A 48 -0.97 5.79 1.32
CA ILE A 48 -0.47 4.80 0.38
C ILE A 48 -1.29 4.77 -0.91
N ALA A 49 -0.77 4.09 -1.92
CA ALA A 49 -1.51 3.84 -3.14
C ALA A 49 -2.77 2.99 -2.87
N ALA A 50 -3.86 3.30 -3.57
CA ALA A 50 -5.11 2.55 -3.51
C ALA A 50 -4.99 1.24 -4.30
N ASP A 51 -4.13 0.35 -3.83
CA ASP A 51 -3.87 -0.97 -4.40
C ASP A 51 -3.92 -2.04 -3.29
N PRO A 52 -4.65 -3.15 -3.48
CA PRO A 52 -4.79 -4.20 -2.47
C PRO A 52 -3.45 -4.74 -1.96
N ALA A 53 -2.45 -4.92 -2.83
CA ALA A 53 -1.14 -5.43 -2.44
C ALA A 53 -0.40 -4.44 -1.54
N VAL A 54 -0.51 -3.15 -1.84
CA VAL A 54 0.09 -2.07 -1.04
C VAL A 54 -0.59 -1.94 0.30
N VAL A 55 -1.94 -2.00 0.33
CA VAL A 55 -2.73 -1.98 1.56
C VAL A 55 -2.37 -3.14 2.48
N ILE A 56 -2.30 -4.36 1.96
CA ILE A 56 -1.89 -5.55 2.73
C ILE A 56 -0.50 -5.34 3.33
N ALA A 57 0.46 -4.91 2.52
CA ALA A 57 1.83 -4.70 2.96
C ALA A 57 1.95 -3.65 4.08
N ALA A 58 1.22 -2.53 3.96
CA ALA A 58 1.20 -1.49 4.99
C ALA A 58 0.53 -1.97 6.29
N LYS A 59 -0.60 -2.69 6.19
CA LYS A 59 -1.31 -3.24 7.37
C LYS A 59 -0.47 -4.26 8.14
N GLU A 60 0.22 -5.15 7.43
CA GLU A 60 1.17 -6.09 8.05
C GLU A 60 2.28 -5.34 8.79
N ALA A 61 2.85 -4.31 8.18
CA ALA A 61 3.91 -3.51 8.78
C ALA A 61 3.44 -2.75 10.03
N ILE A 62 2.27 -2.12 9.98
CA ILE A 62 1.63 -1.46 11.13
C ILE A 62 1.39 -2.48 12.26
N HIS A 63 0.87 -3.66 11.91
CA HIS A 63 0.63 -4.71 12.90
C HIS A 63 1.93 -5.13 13.61
N VAL A 64 3.02 -5.36 12.87
CA VAL A 64 4.34 -5.69 13.42
C VAL A 64 4.87 -4.55 14.30
N ALA A 65 4.75 -3.29 13.86
CA ALA A 65 5.16 -2.14 14.65
C ALA A 65 4.42 -2.09 16.00
N MET A 66 3.11 -2.31 15.98
CA MET A 66 2.29 -2.36 17.20
C MET A 66 2.70 -3.50 18.14
N GLN A 67 3.10 -4.66 17.60
CA GLN A 67 3.63 -5.75 18.40
C GLN A 67 4.98 -5.41 19.04
N ILE A 68 5.90 -4.84 18.24
CA ILE A 68 7.21 -4.38 18.74
C ILE A 68 7.01 -3.37 19.87
N GLY A 69 6.15 -2.36 19.67
CA GLY A 69 5.87 -1.33 20.66
C GLY A 69 5.38 -1.92 22.00
N ARG A 70 4.45 -2.87 21.95
CA ARG A 70 3.96 -3.56 23.15
C ARG A 70 5.05 -4.36 23.88
N ASN A 71 5.95 -5.00 23.15
CA ASN A 71 7.04 -5.76 23.75
C ASN A 71 8.09 -4.84 24.38
N PHE A 72 8.45 -3.72 23.71
CA PHE A 72 9.34 -2.73 24.29
C PHE A 72 8.82 -2.16 25.62
N GLN A 73 7.51 -1.98 25.76
CA GLN A 73 6.89 -1.53 27.02
C GLN A 73 7.00 -2.60 28.12
N ARG A 74 6.96 -3.89 27.79
CA ARG A 74 7.11 -4.98 28.79
C ARG A 74 8.53 -5.11 29.31
N ASP A 75 9.52 -4.91 28.45
CA ASP A 75 10.93 -5.12 28.78
C ASP A 75 11.60 -3.91 29.46
N CYS A 76 11.00 -2.70 29.31
CA CYS A 76 11.54 -1.46 29.88
C CYS A 76 11.02 -1.09 31.28
N PHE A 77 10.45 -2.02 32.03
CA PHE A 77 9.78 -1.80 33.32
C PHE A 77 10.71 -1.49 34.52
N THR A 78 11.90 -0.96 34.31
CA THR A 78 12.76 -0.59 35.45
C THR A 78 13.26 0.84 35.41
N ASN A 79 12.50 1.87 35.57
CA ASN A 79 12.94 3.26 35.84
C ASN A 79 12.74 4.31 34.74
N ARG A 80 11.66 4.25 33.94
CA ARG A 80 11.25 5.46 33.18
C ARG A 80 9.97 6.07 33.76
N PRO A 81 9.82 7.40 33.74
CA PRO A 81 8.56 8.06 34.09
C PRO A 81 7.42 7.52 33.25
N GLN A 82 6.21 7.45 33.82
CA GLN A 82 4.97 6.92 33.21
C GLN A 82 4.49 7.62 31.93
N ASP A 83 5.31 8.45 31.32
CA ASP A 83 5.03 9.24 30.11
C ASP A 83 5.69 8.67 28.85
N SER A 84 6.10 7.40 28.86
CA SER A 84 6.58 6.73 27.66
C SER A 84 5.38 6.44 26.75
N SER A 85 5.28 7.24 25.71
CA SER A 85 4.27 7.24 24.66
C SER A 85 3.91 5.80 24.20
N ILE A 86 2.70 5.39 24.55
CA ILE A 86 2.08 4.20 23.94
C ILE A 86 2.08 4.43 22.44
N ILE A 87 2.73 3.53 21.68
CA ILE A 87 2.67 3.59 20.21
C ILE A 87 1.21 3.48 19.82
N GLN A 88 0.69 4.52 19.20
CA GLN A 88 -0.68 4.57 18.72
C GLN A 88 -0.76 3.97 17.32
N LYS A 89 -1.86 3.30 17.01
CA LYS A 89 -2.14 2.82 15.66
C LYS A 89 -2.43 4.02 14.76
N PRO A 90 -1.65 4.25 13.68
CA PRO A 90 -1.94 5.33 12.74
C PRO A 90 -3.23 5.05 11.97
N LEU A 91 -3.85 6.10 11.44
CA LEU A 91 -4.87 5.97 10.40
C LEU A 91 -4.21 5.49 9.10
N LEU A 92 -4.90 4.62 8.39
CA LEU A 92 -4.50 4.19 7.05
C LEU A 92 -5.34 4.93 6.01
N MET A 93 -4.66 5.72 5.19
CA MET A 93 -5.26 6.51 4.11
C MET A 93 -4.84 5.92 2.76
N VAL A 94 -5.74 5.92 1.80
CA VAL A 94 -5.42 5.62 0.41
C VAL A 94 -5.59 6.83 -0.47
N SER A 95 -4.63 7.04 -1.37
CA SER A 95 -4.64 8.13 -2.32
C SER A 95 -5.03 7.64 -3.70
N LEU A 96 -5.91 8.39 -4.34
CA LEU A 96 -6.42 8.19 -5.68
C LEU A 96 -6.06 9.37 -6.57
N ASN A 97 -5.83 9.09 -7.85
CA ASN A 97 -5.78 10.13 -8.87
C ASN A 97 -7.15 10.27 -9.53
N ASP A 98 -7.55 11.49 -9.84
CA ASP A 98 -8.78 11.80 -10.60
C ASP A 98 -8.69 11.45 -12.09
N GLY A 99 -7.66 10.70 -12.49
CA GLY A 99 -7.41 10.26 -13.86
C GLY A 99 -6.37 9.17 -13.94
N GLU A 100 -5.86 8.89 -15.13
CA GLU A 100 -4.83 7.90 -15.37
C GLU A 100 -3.49 8.32 -14.74
N ASP A 101 -2.86 7.42 -13.98
CA ASP A 101 -1.50 7.58 -13.51
C ASP A 101 -0.56 6.66 -14.33
N PRO A 102 0.36 7.22 -15.13
CA PRO A 102 1.26 6.44 -15.95
C PRO A 102 2.25 5.59 -15.15
N HIS A 103 2.41 5.87 -13.85
CA HIS A 103 3.27 5.09 -12.96
C HIS A 103 2.54 3.90 -12.32
N PHE A 104 1.20 3.91 -12.36
CA PHE A 104 0.37 2.85 -11.78
C PHE A 104 0.13 1.76 -12.83
N ARG A 105 1.01 0.74 -12.85
CA ARG A 105 1.03 -0.30 -13.87
C ARG A 105 1.07 -1.69 -13.27
N LYS A 106 0.44 -2.65 -13.96
CA LYS A 106 0.52 -4.08 -13.65
C LYS A 106 0.97 -4.87 -14.88
N ALA A 107 1.62 -5.99 -14.64
CA ALA A 107 1.98 -6.92 -15.71
C ALA A 107 0.73 -7.60 -16.27
N THR A 108 0.73 -7.88 -17.55
CA THR A 108 -0.30 -8.69 -18.21
C THR A 108 0.29 -9.59 -19.27
N PHE A 109 -0.31 -10.75 -19.46
CA PHE A 109 -0.03 -11.68 -20.57
C PHE A 109 -1.18 -12.68 -20.72
N LEU A 110 -1.29 -13.29 -21.89
CA LEU A 110 -2.25 -14.37 -22.16
C LEU A 110 -1.59 -15.73 -21.92
N PRO A 111 -1.99 -16.51 -20.90
CA PRO A 111 -1.36 -17.79 -20.58
C PRO A 111 -1.35 -18.79 -21.71
N LEU A 112 -2.38 -18.78 -22.57
CA LEU A 112 -2.52 -19.66 -23.73
C LEU A 112 -1.42 -19.46 -24.80
N ASN A 113 -0.79 -18.27 -24.81
CA ASN A 113 0.27 -17.96 -25.76
C ASN A 113 1.66 -18.39 -25.25
N CYS A 114 1.75 -18.88 -24.01
CA CYS A 114 3.00 -19.41 -23.48
C CYS A 114 3.30 -20.79 -24.07
N PRO A 115 4.53 -21.04 -24.56
CA PRO A 115 4.94 -22.38 -24.97
C PRO A 115 4.80 -23.39 -23.83
N SER A 116 4.38 -24.59 -24.14
CA SER A 116 4.16 -25.64 -23.13
C SER A 116 5.46 -26.08 -22.44
N ASP A 117 6.60 -25.90 -23.08
CA ASP A 117 7.95 -26.20 -22.59
C ASP A 117 8.65 -24.97 -21.95
N CYS A 118 7.97 -23.85 -21.83
CA CYS A 118 8.56 -22.65 -21.23
C CYS A 118 8.92 -22.89 -19.76
N PRO A 119 10.20 -22.66 -19.35
CA PRO A 119 10.63 -22.85 -17.97
C PRO A 119 10.05 -21.82 -16.99
N ARG A 120 9.26 -20.86 -17.48
CA ARG A 120 8.56 -19.80 -16.73
C ARG A 120 9.45 -19.02 -15.77
N PRO A 121 10.53 -18.42 -16.25
CA PRO A 121 11.42 -17.63 -15.41
C PRO A 121 10.69 -16.43 -14.79
N CYS A 122 9.61 -15.97 -15.39
CA CYS A 122 8.76 -14.89 -14.87
C CYS A 122 8.10 -15.22 -13.53
N GLU A 123 7.72 -16.49 -13.30
CA GLU A 123 7.20 -16.93 -12.00
C GLU A 123 8.29 -16.90 -10.93
N GLN A 124 9.50 -17.33 -11.28
CA GLN A 124 10.63 -17.41 -10.34
C GLN A 124 11.15 -16.03 -9.93
N VAL A 125 11.16 -15.07 -10.87
CA VAL A 125 11.67 -13.71 -10.61
C VAL A 125 10.66 -12.82 -9.90
N CYS A 126 9.39 -13.22 -9.83
CA CYS A 126 8.33 -12.39 -9.25
C CYS A 126 8.42 -12.33 -7.72
N PRO A 127 8.81 -11.19 -7.10
CA PRO A 127 9.00 -11.11 -5.66
C PRO A 127 7.68 -11.18 -4.86
N ALA A 128 6.54 -10.90 -5.53
CA ALA A 128 5.22 -10.97 -4.93
C ALA A 128 4.50 -12.31 -5.19
N GLY A 129 5.11 -13.23 -5.95
CA GLY A 129 4.46 -14.46 -6.37
C GLY A 129 3.17 -14.22 -7.17
N ALA A 130 3.09 -13.08 -7.85
CA ALA A 130 1.91 -12.65 -8.60
C ALA A 130 1.76 -13.33 -9.97
N ILE A 131 2.82 -13.92 -10.51
CA ILE A 131 2.78 -14.60 -11.81
C ILE A 131 2.59 -16.09 -11.59
N LYS A 132 1.62 -16.65 -12.30
CA LYS A 132 1.28 -18.07 -12.29
C LYS A 132 1.06 -18.58 -13.71
N SER A 133 1.00 -19.89 -13.86
CA SER A 133 0.63 -20.53 -15.13
C SER A 133 -0.74 -20.08 -15.66
N SER A 134 -1.61 -19.65 -14.77
CA SER A 134 -2.95 -19.15 -15.09
C SER A 134 -3.01 -17.65 -15.43
N GLY A 135 -1.89 -16.93 -15.33
CA GLY A 135 -1.85 -15.49 -15.58
C GLY A 135 -1.26 -14.69 -14.43
N VAL A 136 -1.62 -13.42 -14.36
CA VAL A 136 -1.19 -12.49 -13.30
C VAL A 136 -2.28 -12.40 -12.22
N ILE A 137 -1.88 -12.57 -10.98
CA ILE A 137 -2.74 -12.27 -9.81
C ILE A 137 -2.61 -10.78 -9.55
N GLU A 138 -3.61 -10.01 -10.01
CA GLU A 138 -3.57 -8.55 -9.99
C GLU A 138 -3.42 -7.97 -8.59
N ASP A 139 -4.08 -8.56 -7.59
CA ASP A 139 -4.02 -8.12 -6.18
C ASP A 139 -2.64 -8.30 -5.54
N ARG A 140 -1.74 -9.04 -6.18
CA ARG A 140 -0.36 -9.22 -5.74
C ARG A 140 0.65 -8.46 -6.59
N CYS A 141 0.28 -8.16 -7.84
CA CYS A 141 1.17 -7.46 -8.77
C CYS A 141 1.26 -5.99 -8.39
N TYR A 142 2.45 -5.53 -8.04
CA TYR A 142 2.74 -4.12 -7.74
C TYR A 142 3.59 -3.44 -8.82
N GLY A 143 3.62 -3.97 -10.03
CA GLY A 143 4.20 -3.28 -11.19
C GLY A 143 5.72 -3.16 -11.21
N CYS A 144 6.48 -3.98 -10.48
CA CYS A 144 7.95 -3.88 -10.41
C CYS A 144 8.68 -4.12 -11.76
N GLY A 145 7.99 -4.67 -12.75
CA GLY A 145 8.49 -4.88 -14.11
C GLY A 145 9.54 -5.97 -14.31
N ARG A 146 9.97 -6.68 -13.26
CA ARG A 146 11.05 -7.71 -13.35
C ARG A 146 10.74 -8.85 -14.31
N CYS A 147 9.46 -9.14 -14.51
CA CYS A 147 9.01 -10.22 -15.40
C CYS A 147 9.10 -9.86 -16.89
N LEU A 148 9.12 -8.57 -17.25
CA LEU A 148 9.12 -8.14 -18.64
C LEU A 148 10.39 -8.58 -19.40
N PRO A 149 11.60 -8.22 -18.95
CA PRO A 149 12.83 -8.54 -19.69
C PRO A 149 13.20 -10.03 -19.61
N ILE A 150 12.68 -10.77 -18.64
CA ILE A 150 13.04 -12.17 -18.45
C ILE A 150 12.18 -13.13 -19.29
N CYS A 151 11.07 -12.67 -19.87
CA CYS A 151 10.20 -13.48 -20.70
C CYS A 151 10.91 -13.85 -22.00
N PRO A 152 11.17 -15.16 -22.28
CA PRO A 152 11.95 -15.57 -23.45
C PRO A 152 11.32 -15.17 -24.79
N ILE A 153 9.98 -15.06 -24.80
CA ILE A 153 9.20 -14.70 -25.99
C ILE A 153 8.68 -13.25 -25.94
N GLN A 154 9.11 -12.45 -24.96
CA GLN A 154 8.71 -11.06 -24.77
C GLN A 154 7.18 -10.85 -24.75
N HIS A 155 6.44 -11.82 -24.24
CA HIS A 155 4.99 -11.84 -24.25
C HIS A 155 4.35 -11.03 -23.10
N ILE A 156 5.11 -10.76 -22.04
CA ILE A 156 4.63 -10.00 -20.88
C ILE A 156 4.77 -8.52 -21.18
N SER A 157 3.67 -7.78 -21.03
CA SER A 157 3.64 -6.32 -21.11
C SER A 157 3.17 -5.72 -19.78
N ALA A 158 3.35 -4.41 -19.62
CA ALA A 158 2.78 -3.64 -18.51
C ALA A 158 1.70 -2.72 -19.06
N HIS A 159 0.57 -2.64 -18.37
CA HIS A 159 -0.50 -1.70 -18.69
C HIS A 159 -0.80 -0.81 -17.49
N SER A 160 -1.10 0.46 -17.76
CA SER A 160 -1.65 1.37 -16.76
C SER A 160 -3.14 1.09 -16.56
N TYR A 161 -3.66 1.46 -15.42
CA TYR A 161 -5.10 1.36 -15.15
C TYR A 161 -5.58 2.58 -14.35
N VAL A 162 -6.84 2.90 -14.51
CA VAL A 162 -7.52 3.94 -13.74
C VAL A 162 -8.33 3.25 -12.66
N SER A 163 -8.15 3.68 -11.43
CA SER A 163 -8.97 3.22 -10.33
C SER A 163 -10.34 3.89 -10.40
N THR A 164 -11.38 3.12 -10.65
CA THR A 164 -12.76 3.62 -10.62
C THR A 164 -13.32 3.58 -9.20
N ALA A 165 -14.35 4.40 -8.92
CA ALA A 165 -15.05 4.37 -7.65
C ALA A 165 -15.58 2.96 -7.30
N GLN A 166 -16.05 2.22 -8.31
CA GLN A 166 -16.52 0.84 -8.16
C GLN A 166 -15.41 -0.14 -7.79
N ALA A 167 -14.20 0.05 -8.30
CA ALA A 167 -13.05 -0.79 -7.96
C ALA A 167 -12.50 -0.46 -6.56
N ILE A 168 -12.60 0.79 -6.15
CA ILE A 168 -12.08 1.26 -4.86
C ILE A 168 -13.03 1.02 -3.70
N ALA A 169 -14.35 1.07 -3.92
CA ALA A 169 -15.32 0.89 -2.86
C ALA A 169 -15.13 -0.42 -2.04
N PRO A 170 -14.92 -1.60 -2.64
CA PRO A 170 -14.61 -2.81 -1.88
C PRO A 170 -13.31 -2.69 -1.07
N LEU A 171 -12.27 -2.12 -1.66
CA LEU A 171 -10.99 -1.91 -0.97
C LEU A 171 -11.16 -1.06 0.29
N VAL A 172 -11.90 0.04 0.20
CA VAL A 172 -12.15 0.92 1.34
C VAL A 172 -13.02 0.24 2.40
N LEU A 173 -14.12 -0.39 1.97
CA LEU A 173 -15.11 -0.97 2.89
C LEU A 173 -14.63 -2.28 3.52
N GLU A 174 -13.99 -3.16 2.74
CA GLU A 174 -13.62 -4.50 3.17
C GLU A 174 -12.23 -4.55 3.81
N MET A 175 -11.31 -3.72 3.34
CA MET A 175 -9.95 -3.70 3.86
C MET A 175 -9.76 -2.71 5.03
N GLY A 176 -10.80 -2.09 5.56
CA GLY A 176 -10.72 -1.23 6.75
C GLY A 176 -9.73 -0.08 6.55
N ILE A 177 -9.99 0.74 5.54
CA ILE A 177 -9.31 2.01 5.27
C ILE A 177 -9.99 3.09 6.08
N ASP A 178 -9.21 3.94 6.73
CA ASP A 178 -9.72 4.97 7.64
C ASP A 178 -9.99 6.31 6.92
N ALA A 179 -9.30 6.58 5.79
CA ALA A 179 -9.42 7.84 5.04
C ALA A 179 -9.07 7.67 3.56
N ILE A 180 -9.57 8.60 2.75
CA ILE A 180 -9.27 8.69 1.31
C ILE A 180 -8.76 10.09 1.00
N GLU A 181 -7.74 10.18 0.16
CA GLU A 181 -7.26 11.42 -0.44
C GLU A 181 -7.43 11.35 -1.97
N ILE A 182 -7.94 12.42 -2.57
CA ILE A 182 -8.09 12.52 -4.02
C ILE A 182 -7.08 13.55 -4.55
N HIS A 183 -6.15 13.08 -5.37
CA HIS A 183 -5.20 13.93 -6.06
C HIS A 183 -5.86 14.52 -7.31
N THR A 184 -5.93 15.81 -7.36
CA THR A 184 -6.50 16.58 -8.50
C THR A 184 -5.62 17.75 -8.89
N GLN A 185 -5.88 18.33 -10.04
CA GLN A 185 -5.17 19.50 -10.55
C GLN A 185 -6.17 20.60 -10.97
N VAL A 186 -5.69 21.84 -11.03
CA VAL A 186 -6.49 22.96 -11.51
C VAL A 186 -7.03 22.67 -12.92
N GLY A 187 -8.33 22.88 -13.11
CA GLY A 187 -9.02 22.65 -14.40
C GLY A 187 -9.65 21.26 -14.53
N ARG A 188 -9.49 20.37 -13.56
CA ARG A 188 -10.03 18.99 -13.60
C ARG A 188 -11.26 18.77 -12.71
N LEU A 189 -12.08 19.81 -12.51
CA LEU A 189 -13.25 19.73 -11.64
C LEU A 189 -14.23 18.61 -12.04
N ALA A 190 -14.45 18.40 -13.34
CA ALA A 190 -15.35 17.36 -13.83
C ALA A 190 -14.85 15.94 -13.54
N ASP A 191 -13.53 15.73 -13.59
CA ASP A 191 -12.90 14.44 -13.26
C ASP A 191 -12.93 14.21 -11.75
N PHE A 192 -12.67 15.26 -10.96
CA PHE A 192 -12.77 15.21 -9.51
C PHE A 192 -14.18 14.90 -8.99
N GLN A 193 -15.24 15.34 -9.70
CA GLN A 193 -16.63 15.11 -9.33
C GLN A 193 -17.19 13.76 -9.79
N ARG A 194 -16.47 12.98 -10.56
CA ARG A 194 -16.87 11.66 -11.08
C ARG A 194 -16.62 10.54 -10.07
#